data_cfe1622a1fa72ddd6a8a15342671ba8f
#
_entry.id   cfe1622a1fa72ddd6a8a15342671ba8f
#
_cell.length_a   1.000
_cell.length_b   1.000
_cell.length_c   1.000
_cell.angle_alpha   90.00
_cell.angle_beta   90.00
_cell.angle_gamma   90.00
#
_symmetry.space_group_name_H-M   'P 1'
#
loop_
_entity.id
_entity.type
_entity.pdbx_description
1 polymer ?
#
loop_
_entity_poly.entity_id
_entity_poly.type
_entity_poly.pdbx_seq_one_letter_code
_entity_poly.pdbx_strand_id
1 'polypeptide(L)'
;MSLTADYIGAAAADSTNARNPLLGGLNRQELLGSVAMMLRRTSISPMANAKFAGKMAKEGYDIAMGKSERAPDRKDKRFKDPAWANNPFYKRGMQTYLAMQEHLEDWVGDLKLGEMEHARAEFVMNMITDAIAPTKSFVTNPAAKKRAIDSGGLSLIKGLQTAY
;
A
#
# COMPACT_ATOMS: atom_id res chain seq x y z
N MET A 1 -23.13 5.51 -14.95
CA MET A 1 -21.82 4.84 -14.85
C MET A 1 -21.10 5.16 -13.51
N SER A 2 -21.84 5.19 -12.37
CA SER A 2 -21.27 5.56 -11.06
C SER A 2 -21.44 4.47 -9.96
N LEU A 3 -22.27 3.44 -10.19
CA LEU A 3 -22.64 2.44 -9.19
C LEU A 3 -21.51 1.49 -8.74
N THR A 4 -20.51 1.25 -9.58
CA THR A 4 -19.42 0.29 -9.26
C THR A 4 -18.35 0.86 -8.37
N ALA A 5 -18.02 2.16 -8.48
CA ALA A 5 -17.05 2.83 -7.62
C ALA A 5 -17.59 3.01 -6.20
N ASP A 6 -18.89 3.26 -6.06
CA ASP A 6 -19.56 3.40 -4.76
C ASP A 6 -19.66 2.04 -4.03
N TYR A 7 -19.82 0.94 -4.76
CA TYR A 7 -19.91 -0.41 -4.17
C TYR A 7 -18.54 -0.92 -3.68
N ILE A 8 -17.47 -0.65 -4.42
CA ILE A 8 -16.11 -1.03 -4.01
C ILE A 8 -15.65 -0.21 -2.81
N GLY A 9 -16.01 1.08 -2.78
CA GLY A 9 -15.73 1.96 -1.64
C GLY A 9 -16.48 1.53 -0.37
N ALA A 10 -17.76 1.14 -0.49
CA ALA A 10 -18.58 0.68 0.62
C ALA A 10 -18.10 -0.67 1.17
N ALA A 11 -17.76 -1.63 0.30
CA ALA A 11 -17.27 -2.94 0.72
C ALA A 11 -15.87 -2.88 1.37
N ALA A 12 -14.99 -1.98 0.90
CA ALA A 12 -13.70 -1.72 1.54
C ALA A 12 -13.88 -1.04 2.91
N ALA A 13 -14.81 -0.10 3.03
CA ALA A 13 -15.12 0.58 4.29
C ALA A 13 -15.69 -0.40 5.32
N ASP A 14 -16.63 -1.28 4.93
CA ASP A 14 -17.25 -2.27 5.83
C ASP A 14 -16.23 -3.28 6.38
N SER A 15 -15.32 -3.77 5.54
CA SER A 15 -14.31 -4.74 5.98
C SER A 15 -13.27 -4.13 6.95
N THR A 16 -13.07 -2.82 6.89
CA THR A 16 -12.07 -2.11 7.69
C THR A 16 -12.67 -1.56 8.98
N ASN A 17 -13.96 -1.18 8.97
CA ASN A 17 -14.70 -0.78 10.16
C ASN A 17 -14.83 -1.89 11.20
N ALA A 18 -14.90 -3.15 10.77
CA ALA A 18 -14.91 -4.30 11.67
C ALA A 18 -13.59 -4.49 12.44
N ARG A 19 -12.51 -3.82 12.04
CA ARG A 19 -11.17 -3.95 12.64
C ARG A 19 -10.76 -2.76 13.51
N ASN A 20 -11.39 -1.61 13.36
CA ASN A 20 -11.04 -0.43 14.15
C ASN A 20 -12.28 0.41 14.48
N PRO A 21 -12.86 0.26 15.70
CA PRO A 21 -14.07 0.95 16.11
C PRO A 21 -13.94 2.49 16.15
N LEU A 22 -12.69 3.02 16.17
CA LEU A 22 -12.44 4.47 16.12
C LEU A 22 -12.72 5.08 14.73
N LEU A 23 -12.85 4.27 13.70
CA LEU A 23 -13.08 4.73 12.33
C LEU A 23 -14.57 4.82 11.95
N GLY A 24 -15.46 4.35 12.80
CA GLY A 24 -16.93 4.41 12.76
C GLY A 24 -17.53 4.89 11.43
N GLY A 25 -17.60 4.03 10.40
CA GLY A 25 -18.38 4.31 9.19
C GLY A 25 -17.93 5.52 8.37
N LEU A 26 -16.63 5.64 8.02
CA LEU A 26 -16.12 6.74 7.17
C LEU A 26 -16.91 6.82 5.86
N ASN A 27 -17.67 7.88 5.69
CA ASN A 27 -18.32 8.19 4.42
C ASN A 27 -17.32 8.89 3.46
N ARG A 28 -17.69 9.04 2.20
CA ARG A 28 -16.85 9.65 1.16
C ARG A 28 -16.36 11.06 1.54
N GLN A 29 -17.20 11.85 2.20
CA GLN A 29 -16.84 13.22 2.60
C GLN A 29 -15.81 13.23 3.72
N GLU A 30 -15.93 12.32 4.68
CA GLU A 30 -14.95 12.16 5.77
C GLU A 30 -13.61 11.66 5.26
N LEU A 31 -13.61 10.75 4.27
CA LEU A 31 -12.40 10.31 3.60
C LEU A 31 -11.69 11.46 2.89
N LEU A 32 -12.43 12.24 2.09
CA LEU A 32 -11.89 13.43 1.41
C LEU A 32 -11.38 14.48 2.40
N GLY A 33 -12.11 14.70 3.49
CA GLY A 33 -11.67 15.57 4.59
C GLY A 33 -10.37 15.09 5.23
N SER A 34 -10.22 13.79 5.43
CA SER A 34 -9.01 13.20 5.99
C SER A 34 -7.80 13.37 5.05
N VAL A 35 -8.00 13.15 3.75
CA VAL A 35 -6.95 13.39 2.74
C VAL A 35 -6.56 14.88 2.70
N ALA A 36 -7.55 15.78 2.70
CA ALA A 36 -7.29 17.23 2.70
C ALA A 36 -6.53 17.67 3.98
N MET A 37 -6.90 17.13 5.13
CA MET A 37 -6.21 17.38 6.40
C MET A 37 -4.74 16.90 6.33
N MET A 38 -4.50 15.70 5.81
CA MET A 38 -3.13 15.18 5.62
C MET A 38 -2.30 16.08 4.71
N LEU A 39 -2.85 16.48 3.56
CA LEU A 39 -2.16 17.39 2.63
C LEU A 39 -1.80 18.72 3.29
N ARG A 40 -2.73 19.28 4.08
CA ARG A 40 -2.46 20.51 4.84
C ARG A 40 -1.35 20.29 5.88
N ARG A 41 -1.40 19.21 6.65
CA ARG A 41 -0.38 18.89 7.67
C ARG A 41 0.99 18.65 7.04
N THR A 42 1.04 17.98 5.90
CA THR A 42 2.27 17.79 5.11
C THR A 42 2.90 19.14 4.76
N SER A 43 2.11 20.09 4.28
CA SER A 43 2.60 21.42 3.88
C SER A 43 3.22 22.22 5.02
N ILE A 44 2.80 22.00 6.27
CA ILE A 44 3.30 22.73 7.46
C ILE A 44 4.29 21.92 8.31
N SER A 45 4.72 20.76 7.84
CA SER A 45 5.63 19.85 8.57
C SER A 45 6.92 19.55 7.78
N PRO A 46 7.72 20.57 7.45
CA PRO A 46 8.90 20.41 6.59
C PRO A 46 9.94 19.45 7.18
N MET A 47 10.07 19.40 8.50
CA MET A 47 11.01 18.48 9.17
C MET A 47 10.58 17.02 9.04
N ALA A 48 9.31 16.70 9.21
CA ALA A 48 8.80 15.35 8.99
C ALA A 48 8.99 14.90 7.52
N ASN A 49 8.73 15.81 6.57
CA ASN A 49 8.95 15.56 5.16
C ASN A 49 10.42 15.34 4.81
N ALA A 50 11.33 16.17 5.34
CA ALA A 50 12.77 16.02 5.14
C ALA A 50 13.29 14.69 5.71
N LYS A 51 12.81 14.30 6.90
CA LYS A 51 13.15 13.04 7.54
C LYS A 51 12.66 11.83 6.71
N PHE A 52 11.42 11.87 6.25
CA PHE A 52 10.88 10.85 5.36
C PHE A 52 11.68 10.73 4.06
N ALA A 53 11.93 11.86 3.38
CA ALA A 53 12.71 11.89 2.15
C ALA A 53 14.15 11.36 2.36
N GLY A 54 14.80 11.72 3.47
CA GLY A 54 16.12 11.22 3.81
C GLY A 54 16.15 9.71 4.05
N LYS A 55 15.18 9.17 4.78
CA LYS A 55 15.02 7.72 5.00
C LYS A 55 14.80 6.99 3.67
N MET A 56 13.88 7.49 2.84
CA MET A 56 13.60 6.88 1.53
C MET A 56 14.79 6.94 0.58
N ALA A 57 15.53 8.04 0.56
CA ALA A 57 16.73 8.18 -0.27
C ALA A 57 17.84 7.19 0.16
N LYS A 58 18.08 7.07 1.46
CA LYS A 58 19.05 6.10 2.01
C LYS A 58 18.64 4.68 1.67
N GLU A 59 17.41 4.31 1.95
CA GLU A 59 16.91 2.96 1.67
C GLU A 59 16.93 2.64 0.17
N GLY A 60 16.53 3.60 -0.67
CA GLY A 60 16.59 3.46 -2.13
C GLY A 60 18.01 3.21 -2.61
N TYR A 61 19.00 3.89 -2.04
CA TYR A 61 20.41 3.64 -2.33
C TYR A 61 20.83 2.23 -1.90
N ASP A 62 20.47 1.81 -0.67
CA ASP A 62 20.83 0.49 -0.16
C ASP A 62 20.17 -0.64 -0.97
N ILE A 63 18.94 -0.46 -1.41
CA ILE A 63 18.23 -1.39 -2.31
C ILE A 63 18.92 -1.45 -3.69
N ALA A 64 19.26 -0.31 -4.27
CA ALA A 64 19.91 -0.25 -5.57
C ALA A 64 21.28 -0.93 -5.57
N MET A 65 22.04 -0.77 -4.47
CA MET A 65 23.35 -1.38 -4.26
C MET A 65 23.28 -2.84 -3.80
N GLY A 66 22.06 -3.38 -3.56
CA GLY A 66 21.87 -4.75 -3.06
C GLY A 66 22.27 -4.94 -1.60
N LYS A 67 22.39 -3.86 -0.83
CA LYS A 67 22.75 -3.85 0.60
C LYS A 67 21.54 -3.97 1.53
N SER A 68 20.33 -3.73 1.02
CA SER A 68 19.12 -3.84 1.84
C SER A 68 18.83 -5.30 2.20
N GLU A 69 18.66 -5.57 3.48
CA GLU A 69 18.29 -6.87 4.04
C GLU A 69 16.79 -6.99 4.30
N ARG A 70 15.98 -6.00 3.85
CA ARG A 70 14.54 -6.02 4.05
C ARG A 70 13.92 -7.28 3.48
N ALA A 71 13.11 -7.92 4.30
CA ALA A 71 12.33 -9.09 3.94
C ALA A 71 10.91 -8.96 4.50
N PRO A 72 9.91 -9.56 3.87
CA PRO A 72 8.54 -9.55 4.38
C PRO A 72 8.45 -10.39 5.65
N ASP A 73 7.47 -10.07 6.50
CA ASP A 73 7.14 -10.92 7.65
C ASP A 73 6.83 -12.34 7.16
N ARG A 74 7.28 -13.36 7.91
CA ARG A 74 7.05 -14.77 7.60
C ARG A 74 5.56 -15.11 7.48
N LYS A 75 4.68 -14.34 8.11
CA LYS A 75 3.22 -14.48 8.05
C LYS A 75 2.62 -13.79 6.84
N ASP A 76 3.37 -12.91 6.16
CA ASP A 76 2.88 -12.21 4.98
C ASP A 76 2.82 -13.13 3.76
N LYS A 77 1.63 -13.63 3.52
CA LYS A 77 1.35 -14.57 2.42
C LYS A 77 1.44 -13.94 1.03
N ARG A 78 1.49 -12.61 0.93
CA ARG A 78 1.56 -11.88 -0.34
C ARG A 78 2.86 -12.13 -1.11
N PHE A 79 3.96 -12.36 -0.38
CA PHE A 79 5.31 -12.54 -0.93
C PHE A 79 5.82 -13.99 -0.85
N LYS A 80 4.91 -14.98 -0.88
CA LYS A 80 5.29 -16.40 -0.79
C LYS A 80 6.00 -16.96 -2.01
N ASP A 81 5.81 -16.36 -3.20
CA ASP A 81 6.46 -16.85 -4.41
C ASP A 81 7.97 -16.67 -4.30
N PRO A 82 8.78 -17.72 -4.54
CA PRO A 82 10.24 -17.65 -4.46
C PRO A 82 10.88 -16.59 -5.36
N ALA A 83 10.19 -16.15 -6.41
CA ALA A 83 10.67 -15.11 -7.29
C ALA A 83 10.90 -13.76 -6.56
N TRP A 84 10.15 -13.49 -5.48
CA TRP A 84 10.35 -12.31 -4.65
C TRP A 84 11.72 -12.27 -3.96
N ALA A 85 12.27 -13.44 -3.64
CA ALA A 85 13.59 -13.56 -3.02
C ALA A 85 14.71 -13.70 -4.07
N ASN A 86 14.46 -14.48 -5.12
CA ASN A 86 15.50 -14.95 -6.02
C ASN A 86 15.70 -14.09 -7.28
N ASN A 87 14.66 -13.32 -7.68
CA ASN A 87 14.76 -12.44 -8.84
C ASN A 87 15.07 -11.01 -8.40
N PRO A 88 16.19 -10.40 -8.85
CA PRO A 88 16.62 -9.06 -8.41
C PRO A 88 15.57 -7.96 -8.64
N PHE A 89 14.81 -8.04 -9.73
CA PHE A 89 13.76 -7.07 -10.05
C PHE A 89 12.62 -7.13 -9.04
N TYR A 90 12.09 -8.32 -8.80
CA TYR A 90 11.01 -8.51 -7.83
C TYR A 90 11.48 -8.23 -6.39
N LYS A 91 12.70 -8.67 -6.03
CA LYS A 91 13.29 -8.42 -4.72
C LYS A 91 13.36 -6.92 -4.43
N ARG A 92 13.91 -6.13 -5.36
CA ARG A 92 14.00 -4.67 -5.20
C ARG A 92 12.62 -4.01 -5.11
N GLY A 93 11.67 -4.42 -5.95
CA GLY A 93 10.29 -3.92 -5.89
C GLY A 93 9.61 -4.20 -4.55
N MET A 94 9.76 -5.41 -4.01
CA MET A 94 9.28 -5.78 -2.69
C MET A 94 9.95 -4.94 -1.59
N GLN A 95 11.28 -4.82 -1.62
CA GLN A 95 12.04 -4.07 -0.62
C GLN A 95 11.64 -2.58 -0.62
N THR A 96 11.47 -1.97 -1.81
CA THR A 96 11.00 -0.59 -1.93
C THR A 96 9.60 -0.42 -1.36
N TYR A 97 8.70 -1.36 -1.62
CA TYR A 97 7.34 -1.33 -1.08
C TYR A 97 7.32 -1.44 0.45
N LEU A 98 8.08 -2.38 1.01
CA LEU A 98 8.17 -2.56 2.47
C LEU A 98 8.80 -1.33 3.15
N ALA A 99 9.86 -0.76 2.55
CA ALA A 99 10.48 0.46 3.04
C ALA A 99 9.49 1.63 3.05
N MET A 100 8.72 1.77 1.98
CA MET A 100 7.72 2.82 1.87
C MET A 100 6.62 2.67 2.93
N GLN A 101 6.10 1.45 3.17
CA GLN A 101 5.10 1.22 4.22
C GLN A 101 5.62 1.69 5.58
N GLU A 102 6.79 1.19 6.00
CA GLU A 102 7.38 1.53 7.30
C GLU A 102 7.66 3.03 7.44
N HIS A 103 8.25 3.64 6.42
CA HIS A 103 8.59 5.06 6.49
C HIS A 103 7.37 5.98 6.42
N LEU A 104 6.27 5.54 5.79
CA LEU A 104 4.99 6.27 5.83
C LEU A 104 4.32 6.18 7.20
N GLU A 105 4.38 5.03 7.88
CA GLU A 105 3.91 4.89 9.26
C GLU A 105 4.69 5.84 10.19
N ASP A 106 6.03 5.82 10.11
CA ASP A 106 6.90 6.72 10.85
C ASP A 106 6.58 8.20 10.56
N TRP A 107 6.36 8.54 9.29
CA TRP A 107 6.04 9.89 8.86
C TRP A 107 4.71 10.38 9.43
N VAL A 108 3.67 9.53 9.44
CA VAL A 108 2.38 9.86 10.09
C VAL A 108 2.59 10.11 11.58
N GLY A 109 3.41 9.31 12.26
CA GLY A 109 3.79 9.54 13.66
C GLY A 109 4.50 10.88 13.88
N ASP A 110 5.41 11.25 12.98
CA ASP A 110 6.16 12.53 13.05
C ASP A 110 5.27 13.76 12.80
N LEU A 111 4.08 13.62 12.21
CA LEU A 111 3.13 14.75 12.03
C LEU A 111 2.49 15.25 13.33
N LYS A 112 2.64 14.53 14.44
CA LYS A 112 2.11 14.87 15.76
C LYS A 112 0.61 15.22 15.72
N LEU A 113 -0.17 14.38 15.10
CA LEU A 113 -1.61 14.50 14.99
C LEU A 113 -2.31 14.15 16.31
N GLY A 114 -3.53 14.65 16.51
CA GLY A 114 -4.39 14.16 17.57
C GLY A 114 -4.81 12.71 17.31
N GLU A 115 -5.25 12.00 18.34
CA GLU A 115 -5.55 10.55 18.27
C GLU A 115 -6.50 10.18 17.12
N MET A 116 -7.60 10.91 16.98
CA MET A 116 -8.58 10.68 15.90
C MET A 116 -8.00 11.01 14.51
N GLU A 117 -7.24 12.11 14.40
CA GLU A 117 -6.57 12.50 13.14
C GLU A 117 -5.51 11.47 12.75
N HIS A 118 -4.78 10.94 13.73
CA HIS A 118 -3.76 9.91 13.54
C HIS A 118 -4.40 8.61 12.99
N ALA A 119 -5.44 8.11 13.63
CA ALA A 119 -6.15 6.92 13.17
C ALA A 119 -6.69 7.07 11.72
N ARG A 120 -7.21 8.25 11.39
CA ARG A 120 -7.67 8.56 10.02
C ARG A 120 -6.52 8.64 9.02
N ALA A 121 -5.38 9.21 9.42
CA ALA A 121 -4.19 9.29 8.59
C ALA A 121 -3.63 7.89 8.31
N GLU A 122 -3.49 7.04 9.32
CA GLU A 122 -3.09 5.64 9.16
C GLU A 122 -4.01 4.88 8.22
N PHE A 123 -5.33 5.05 8.38
CA PHE A 123 -6.30 4.42 7.49
C PHE A 123 -6.09 4.83 6.02
N VAL A 124 -5.96 6.13 5.76
CA VAL A 124 -5.74 6.65 4.40
C VAL A 124 -4.42 6.11 3.83
N MET A 125 -3.34 6.11 4.63
CA MET A 125 -2.04 5.61 4.18
C MET A 125 -2.08 4.11 3.91
N ASN A 126 -2.73 3.32 4.75
CA ASN A 126 -2.92 1.89 4.53
C ASN A 126 -3.71 1.61 3.24
N MET A 127 -4.75 2.39 2.98
CA MET A 127 -5.52 2.29 1.74
C MET A 127 -4.66 2.59 0.50
N ILE A 128 -3.83 3.64 0.56
CA ILE A 128 -2.92 4.02 -0.54
C ILE A 128 -1.86 2.94 -0.74
N THR A 129 -1.18 2.51 0.32
CA THR A 129 -0.12 1.49 0.24
C THR A 129 -0.68 0.17 -0.26
N ASP A 130 -1.86 -0.20 0.17
CA ASP A 130 -2.56 -1.39 -0.32
C ASP A 130 -2.91 -1.29 -1.82
N ALA A 131 -3.32 -0.12 -2.29
CA ALA A 131 -3.65 0.08 -3.70
C ALA A 131 -2.42 -0.07 -4.62
N ILE A 132 -1.24 0.37 -4.17
CA ILE A 132 0.01 0.32 -4.93
C ILE A 132 0.85 -0.94 -4.64
N ALA A 133 0.34 -1.88 -3.84
CA ALA A 133 1.07 -3.10 -3.51
C ALA A 133 1.47 -3.88 -4.77
N PRO A 134 2.75 -4.23 -4.93
CA PRO A 134 3.24 -4.89 -6.15
C PRO A 134 2.62 -6.27 -6.36
N THR A 135 2.05 -6.85 -5.32
CA THR A 135 1.35 -8.13 -5.36
C THR A 135 -0.06 -8.04 -5.97
N LYS A 136 -0.63 -6.85 -6.09
CA LYS A 136 -1.96 -6.61 -6.67
C LYS A 136 -1.94 -6.38 -8.18
N SER A 137 -0.80 -5.98 -8.76
CA SER A 137 -0.67 -5.75 -10.19
C SER A 137 -0.21 -7.03 -10.91
N PHE A 138 -0.89 -7.38 -12.00
CA PHE A 138 -0.48 -8.50 -12.85
C PHE A 138 0.97 -8.35 -13.35
N VAL A 139 1.36 -7.11 -13.70
CA VAL A 139 2.70 -6.84 -14.27
C VAL A 139 3.82 -7.03 -13.25
N THR A 140 3.56 -6.73 -11.99
CA THR A 140 4.56 -6.77 -10.92
C THR A 140 4.46 -8.01 -10.03
N ASN A 141 3.41 -8.83 -10.18
CA ASN A 141 3.21 -10.04 -9.37
C ASN A 141 3.73 -11.29 -10.09
N PRO A 142 4.85 -11.91 -9.65
CA PRO A 142 5.41 -13.09 -10.28
C PRO A 142 4.46 -14.29 -10.26
N ALA A 143 3.69 -14.49 -9.20
CA ALA A 143 2.74 -15.57 -9.08
C ALA A 143 1.57 -15.41 -10.09
N ALA A 144 1.12 -14.18 -10.33
CA ALA A 144 0.08 -13.89 -11.32
C ALA A 144 0.58 -14.17 -12.75
N LYS A 145 1.82 -13.73 -13.07
CA LYS A 145 2.44 -14.01 -14.36
C LYS A 145 2.62 -15.49 -14.60
N LYS A 146 3.14 -16.24 -13.63
CA LYS A 146 3.32 -17.68 -13.72
C LYS A 146 2.00 -18.37 -13.98
N ARG A 147 0.95 -18.02 -13.22
CA ARG A 147 -0.39 -18.59 -13.39
C ARG A 147 -0.98 -18.29 -14.79
N ALA A 148 -0.71 -17.09 -15.34
CA ALA A 148 -1.16 -16.76 -16.68
C ALA A 148 -0.44 -17.60 -17.76
N ILE A 149 0.87 -17.81 -17.62
CA ILE A 149 1.67 -18.65 -18.51
C ILE A 149 1.19 -20.11 -18.42
N ASP A 150 1.10 -20.65 -17.21
CA ASP A 150 0.71 -22.04 -16.95
C ASP A 150 -0.73 -22.35 -17.47
N SER A 151 -1.60 -21.35 -17.47
CA SER A 151 -2.98 -21.46 -17.98
C SER A 151 -3.14 -21.14 -19.47
N GLY A 152 -2.03 -20.87 -20.20
CA GLY A 152 -2.10 -20.42 -21.59
C GLY A 152 -2.92 -19.14 -21.78
N GLY A 153 -2.98 -18.27 -20.77
CA GLY A 153 -3.75 -17.02 -20.79
C GLY A 153 -5.21 -17.14 -20.33
N LEU A 154 -5.74 -18.35 -20.13
CA LEU A 154 -7.13 -18.53 -19.70
C LEU A 154 -7.47 -17.85 -18.37
N SER A 155 -6.51 -17.73 -17.46
CA SER A 155 -6.68 -17.02 -16.20
C SER A 155 -6.93 -15.52 -16.39
N LEU A 156 -6.37 -14.91 -17.44
CA LEU A 156 -6.58 -13.51 -17.79
C LEU A 156 -8.00 -13.28 -18.34
N ILE A 157 -8.47 -14.19 -19.20
CA ILE A 157 -9.82 -14.14 -19.78
C ILE A 157 -10.87 -14.26 -18.68
N LYS A 158 -10.71 -15.22 -17.74
CA LYS A 158 -11.59 -15.35 -16.57
C LYS A 158 -11.57 -14.12 -15.68
N GLY A 159 -10.40 -13.51 -15.44
CA GLY A 159 -10.27 -12.28 -14.67
C GLY A 159 -11.01 -11.10 -15.31
N LEU A 160 -10.97 -10.97 -16.63
CA LEU A 160 -11.73 -9.96 -17.37
C LEU A 160 -13.24 -10.20 -17.29
N GLN A 161 -13.70 -11.45 -17.37
CA GLN A 161 -15.12 -11.79 -17.26
C GLN A 161 -15.73 -11.53 -15.89
N THR A 162 -14.92 -11.59 -14.81
CA THR A 162 -15.38 -11.29 -13.44
C THR A 162 -15.29 -9.80 -13.08
N ALA A 163 -14.63 -8.99 -13.91
CA ALA A 163 -14.50 -7.54 -13.71
C ALA A 163 -15.66 -6.75 -14.39
N TYR A 164 -16.52 -7.42 -15.15
CA TYR A 164 -17.75 -6.91 -15.75
C TYR A 164 -18.97 -7.47 -15.04
#